data_edebb624aaa58dfc1594b26c0307793b
#
_entry.id   edebb624aaa58dfc1594b26c0307793b
#
_cell.length_a   1.000
_cell.length_b   1.000
_cell.length_c   1.000
_cell.angle_alpha   90.00
_cell.angle_beta   90.00
_cell.angle_gamma   90.00
#
_symmetry.space_group_name_H-M   'P 1'
#
loop_
_entity.id
_entity.type
_entity.pdbx_description
1 polymer ?
#
loop_
_entity_poly.entity_id
_entity_poly.type
_entity_poly.pdbx_seq_one_letter_code
_entity_poly.pdbx_strand_id
1 'polypeptide(L)'
;MIEPFDPSCVQPSSIDLKVGNLFRVFRNHTAGVIDVKLDLEDLTELIEIPDGGVFMLHPGEFVLGSTLERVIVPPDLVARIEGKALSIRTPVPTPDGWTELGDLRVGDRVFADTGRPVRVKDVTEVMLGRPCYEMTFSDGSQLVADDAHEWLTTNKRERRNHAMPSRRTTGEIAATLRYGTEYNHHVHLSGSVLGPEVRLPIHPYVLGLWIGDGTSTKAEITTADAEVLDEIRRCGYNVAPASSPLSWRVGGTGQTRDPITGRYTRNDSLSSVLRTAGLLGNKHVPVEYLRASTQQRWWLLEGLMDSDGYCDKWGRCEFTTIREPLAEQVHELVASLGFRPVITKKPAMLYGVDHGPKYDVTFTPDRPVFRLTRKAMRQKCTGRFNRFRAIKAVRPVPSVPVRCIEIDHPSGMYLVGRSFIPTHNSSLGRLGSADPQHGRVHRRRFRRARHARARQRRQPPDHHLPTDEDRSAQLHDDDDPGRAAVWSGCRRFEVPGPARPDAEPLLRELPRPARRRASHRNR
;
A
#
# COMPACT_ATOMS: atom_id res chain seq x y z
N MET A 1 20.77 -29.38 -5.77
CA MET A 1 20.65 -28.32 -4.74
C MET A 1 19.39 -28.49 -3.90
N ILE A 2 18.24 -28.64 -4.49
CA ILE A 2 16.96 -28.83 -3.78
C ILE A 2 16.24 -30.02 -4.39
N GLU A 3 15.84 -31.00 -3.56
CA GLU A 3 15.21 -32.23 -4.01
C GLU A 3 14.13 -32.68 -3.00
N PRO A 4 12.88 -32.95 -3.43
CA PRO A 4 12.36 -32.75 -4.79
C PRO A 4 12.20 -31.26 -5.14
N PHE A 5 12.51 -30.89 -6.39
CA PHE A 5 12.38 -29.50 -6.83
C PHE A 5 10.97 -29.23 -7.37
N ASP A 6 10.35 -28.15 -6.84
CA ASP A 6 9.04 -27.67 -7.30
C ASP A 6 9.20 -26.25 -7.89
N PRO A 7 9.11 -26.08 -9.22
CA PRO A 7 9.26 -24.76 -9.85
C PRO A 7 8.27 -23.71 -9.36
N SER A 8 7.10 -24.13 -8.84
CA SER A 8 6.09 -23.21 -8.31
C SER A 8 6.49 -22.54 -6.98
N CYS A 9 7.49 -23.11 -6.30
CA CYS A 9 8.05 -22.57 -5.06
C CYS A 9 9.20 -21.60 -5.28
N VAL A 10 9.64 -21.40 -6.55
CA VAL A 10 10.75 -20.49 -6.88
C VAL A 10 10.24 -19.05 -6.91
N GLN A 11 10.84 -18.21 -6.09
CA GLN A 11 10.63 -16.77 -6.07
C GLN A 11 11.85 -16.09 -6.73
N PRO A 12 11.78 -14.82 -7.14
CA PRO A 12 12.88 -14.15 -7.83
C PRO A 12 14.23 -14.16 -7.09
N SER A 13 14.21 -14.20 -5.75
CA SER A 13 15.41 -14.18 -4.89
C SER A 13 15.35 -15.19 -3.74
N SER A 14 14.36 -16.06 -3.71
CA SER A 14 14.17 -17.07 -2.65
C SER A 14 13.49 -18.31 -3.20
N ILE A 15 13.51 -19.37 -2.42
CA ILE A 15 12.76 -20.60 -2.69
C ILE A 15 11.96 -20.94 -1.45
N ASP A 16 10.65 -21.14 -1.62
CA ASP A 16 9.77 -21.55 -0.53
C ASP A 16 9.95 -23.08 -0.33
N LEU A 17 10.19 -23.48 0.93
CA LEU A 17 10.30 -24.88 1.29
C LEU A 17 9.04 -25.36 1.98
N LYS A 18 8.67 -26.61 1.78
CA LYS A 18 7.52 -27.26 2.41
C LYS A 18 7.97 -27.98 3.67
N VAL A 19 7.16 -27.93 4.72
CA VAL A 19 7.40 -28.70 5.94
C VAL A 19 7.04 -30.16 5.69
N GLY A 20 7.92 -31.07 6.08
CA GLY A 20 7.71 -32.52 6.04
C GLY A 20 6.72 -33.00 7.12
N ASN A 21 6.66 -34.29 7.33
CA ASN A 21 5.77 -34.93 8.29
C ASN A 21 6.43 -35.25 9.64
N LEU A 22 7.71 -34.94 9.80
CA LEU A 22 8.49 -35.21 11.02
C LEU A 22 8.67 -33.94 11.83
N PHE A 23 8.27 -33.98 13.10
CA PHE A 23 8.39 -32.89 14.04
C PHE A 23 9.05 -33.34 15.33
N ARG A 24 9.97 -32.54 15.89
CA ARG A 24 10.51 -32.72 17.24
C ARG A 24 9.88 -31.72 18.18
N VAL A 25 9.13 -32.20 19.16
CA VAL A 25 8.46 -31.37 20.17
C VAL A 25 9.31 -31.37 21.44
N PHE A 26 9.53 -30.20 22.01
CA PHE A 26 10.30 -30.07 23.25
C PHE A 26 9.47 -30.53 24.46
N ARG A 27 10.07 -31.36 25.30
CA ARG A 27 9.50 -31.78 26.60
C ARG A 27 9.76 -30.73 27.67
N ASN A 28 9.08 -29.56 27.59
CA ASN A 28 9.30 -28.43 28.49
C ASN A 28 9.05 -28.72 29.99
N HIS A 29 8.42 -29.84 30.31
CA HIS A 29 8.11 -30.27 31.70
C HIS A 29 9.20 -31.12 32.34
N THR A 30 10.19 -31.59 31.59
CA THR A 30 11.24 -32.50 32.13
C THR A 30 12.59 -31.82 32.34
N ALA A 31 12.86 -30.67 31.72
CA ALA A 31 14.15 -29.98 31.83
C ALA A 31 13.94 -28.47 32.02
N GLY A 32 14.28 -27.94 33.19
CA GLY A 32 14.24 -26.53 33.51
C GLY A 32 15.40 -25.71 32.91
N VAL A 33 16.46 -26.37 32.48
CA VAL A 33 17.67 -25.76 31.84
C VAL A 33 18.19 -26.70 30.77
N ILE A 34 18.45 -26.16 29.59
CA ILE A 34 19.07 -26.90 28.49
C ILE A 34 20.59 -26.68 28.57
N ASP A 35 21.34 -27.71 28.92
CA ASP A 35 22.81 -27.70 28.86
C ASP A 35 23.25 -28.38 27.56
N VAL A 36 23.79 -27.59 26.65
CA VAL A 36 24.27 -28.05 25.31
C VAL A 36 25.45 -29.02 25.37
N LYS A 37 26.04 -29.25 26.55
CA LYS A 37 27.14 -30.18 26.75
C LYS A 37 26.66 -31.58 27.16
N LEU A 38 25.39 -31.73 27.49
CA LEU A 38 24.76 -32.99 27.85
C LEU A 38 24.14 -33.64 26.61
N ASP A 39 23.82 -34.96 26.74
CA ASP A 39 23.05 -35.63 25.72
C ASP A 39 21.63 -35.03 25.66
N LEU A 40 21.25 -34.62 24.46
CA LEU A 40 20.00 -33.87 24.20
C LEU A 40 18.88 -34.77 23.61
N GLU A 41 19.10 -36.08 23.50
CA GLU A 41 18.12 -37.00 22.87
C GLU A 41 16.82 -37.04 23.64
N ASP A 42 16.84 -36.93 24.96
CA ASP A 42 15.67 -36.96 25.82
C ASP A 42 14.90 -35.62 25.92
N LEU A 43 15.46 -34.55 25.35
CA LEU A 43 14.81 -33.22 25.41
C LEU A 43 13.66 -33.06 24.41
N THR A 44 13.62 -33.89 23.38
CA THR A 44 12.63 -33.79 22.33
C THR A 44 11.97 -35.12 22.05
N GLU A 45 10.69 -35.08 21.72
CA GLU A 45 9.94 -36.22 21.22
C GLU A 45 9.76 -36.10 19.70
N LEU A 46 10.06 -37.16 18.99
CA LEU A 46 9.83 -37.23 17.54
C LEU A 46 8.39 -37.64 17.26
N ILE A 47 7.64 -36.78 16.60
CA ILE A 47 6.26 -37.05 16.19
C ILE A 47 6.22 -37.14 14.66
N GLU A 48 5.74 -38.26 14.14
CA GLU A 48 5.46 -38.45 12.73
C GLU A 48 3.98 -38.26 12.46
N ILE A 49 3.65 -37.38 11.53
CA ILE A 49 2.28 -37.12 11.12
C ILE A 49 1.94 -37.98 9.90
N PRO A 50 0.94 -38.88 9.97
CA PRO A 50 0.56 -39.67 8.85
C PRO A 50 0.03 -38.81 7.71
N ASP A 51 0.06 -39.37 6.48
CA ASP A 51 -0.41 -38.68 5.28
C ASP A 51 -1.83 -38.14 5.42
N GLY A 52 -1.98 -36.83 5.31
CA GLY A 52 -3.26 -36.14 5.50
C GLY A 52 -3.61 -35.83 6.97
N GLY A 53 -2.73 -36.17 7.89
CA GLY A 53 -2.84 -35.81 9.31
C GLY A 53 -2.68 -34.31 9.57
N VAL A 54 -2.94 -33.90 10.81
CA VAL A 54 -2.83 -32.52 11.27
C VAL A 54 -1.92 -32.50 12.49
N PHE A 55 -0.89 -31.63 12.45
CA PHE A 55 -0.10 -31.30 13.64
C PHE A 55 -0.73 -30.10 14.33
N MET A 56 -0.95 -30.19 15.64
CA MET A 56 -1.45 -29.08 16.47
C MET A 56 -0.32 -28.53 17.31
N LEU A 57 0.03 -27.28 17.07
CA LEU A 57 0.98 -26.51 17.90
C LEU A 57 0.19 -25.59 18.80
N HIS A 58 0.42 -25.66 20.12
CA HIS A 58 -0.25 -24.82 21.10
C HIS A 58 0.51 -23.51 21.34
N PRO A 59 -0.18 -22.44 21.81
CA PRO A 59 0.48 -21.18 22.12
C PRO A 59 1.62 -21.37 23.15
N GLY A 60 2.80 -20.83 22.81
CA GLY A 60 3.99 -20.96 23.66
C GLY A 60 4.79 -22.25 23.48
N GLU A 61 4.34 -23.18 22.63
CA GLU A 61 5.13 -24.36 22.27
C GLU A 61 6.09 -24.03 21.12
N PHE A 62 7.28 -24.58 21.24
CA PHE A 62 8.30 -24.54 20.18
C PHE A 62 8.51 -25.95 19.63
N VAL A 63 8.58 -26.05 18.31
CA VAL A 63 8.76 -27.33 17.62
C VAL A 63 9.80 -27.19 16.50
N LEU A 64 10.59 -28.23 16.32
CA LEU A 64 11.49 -28.35 15.17
C LEU A 64 10.82 -29.24 14.13
N GLY A 65 10.61 -28.68 12.93
CA GLY A 65 10.13 -29.43 11.76
C GLY A 65 11.26 -29.58 10.72
N SER A 66 11.29 -30.71 10.01
CA SER A 66 12.13 -30.89 8.84
C SER A 66 11.43 -30.38 7.60
N THR A 67 12.18 -29.88 6.62
CA THR A 67 11.64 -29.57 5.30
C THR A 67 11.37 -30.87 4.52
N LEU A 68 10.36 -30.85 3.65
CA LEU A 68 10.10 -31.95 2.72
C LEU A 68 11.24 -32.07 1.71
N GLU A 69 11.81 -30.93 1.33
CA GLU A 69 12.92 -30.82 0.42
C GLU A 69 14.24 -30.99 1.15
N ARG A 70 15.17 -31.72 0.53
CA ARG A 70 16.57 -31.77 0.89
C ARG A 70 17.29 -30.61 0.22
N VAL A 71 17.91 -29.73 1.01
CA VAL A 71 18.70 -28.60 0.52
C VAL A 71 20.19 -28.90 0.68
N ILE A 72 20.92 -28.90 -0.42
CA ILE A 72 22.39 -29.00 -0.43
C ILE A 72 22.92 -27.64 -0.90
N VAL A 73 23.47 -26.88 0.04
CA VAL A 73 24.11 -25.58 -0.26
C VAL A 73 25.55 -25.82 -0.73
N PRO A 74 25.90 -25.44 -1.96
CA PRO A 74 27.29 -25.53 -2.44
C PRO A 74 28.25 -24.68 -1.61
N PRO A 75 29.56 -24.98 -1.59
CA PRO A 75 30.52 -24.26 -0.74
C PRO A 75 30.70 -22.78 -1.07
N ASP A 76 30.29 -22.37 -2.27
CA ASP A 76 30.36 -20.99 -2.78
C ASP A 76 29.06 -20.19 -2.55
N LEU A 77 28.03 -20.82 -1.94
CA LEU A 77 26.77 -20.19 -1.62
C LEU A 77 26.48 -20.19 -0.12
N VAL A 78 25.79 -19.17 0.33
CA VAL A 78 25.23 -19.09 1.68
C VAL A 78 23.71 -19.03 1.56
N ALA A 79 23.02 -19.92 2.25
CA ALA A 79 21.57 -19.87 2.36
C ALA A 79 21.18 -19.12 3.64
N ARG A 80 20.21 -18.21 3.53
CA ARG A 80 19.64 -17.47 4.64
C ARG A 80 18.13 -17.62 4.63
N ILE A 81 17.55 -17.93 5.80
CA ILE A 81 16.10 -17.95 6.00
C ILE A 81 15.68 -16.59 6.52
N GLU A 82 14.82 -15.88 5.79
CA GLU A 82 14.41 -14.52 6.14
C GLU A 82 12.92 -14.28 6.02
N GLY A 83 12.40 -13.42 6.92
CA GLY A 83 11.10 -12.79 6.78
C GLY A 83 11.25 -11.39 6.14
N LYS A 84 10.21 -10.90 5.50
CA LYS A 84 10.12 -9.59 4.82
C LYS A 84 9.26 -8.67 5.68
N ALA A 85 9.69 -7.42 5.95
CA ALA A 85 8.94 -6.60 6.89
C ALA A 85 9.01 -5.09 6.60
N LEU A 86 7.97 -4.38 7.08
CA LEU A 86 7.89 -2.93 7.14
C LEU A 86 7.92 -2.47 8.60
N SER A 87 8.25 -1.17 8.82
CA SER A 87 8.14 -0.56 10.14
C SER A 87 6.75 -0.73 10.73
N ILE A 88 6.66 -1.10 12.02
CA ILE A 88 5.38 -1.20 12.75
C ILE A 88 4.57 0.11 12.74
N ARG A 89 5.24 1.26 12.58
CA ARG A 89 4.60 2.58 12.49
C ARG A 89 4.12 2.94 11.07
N THR A 90 4.23 2.02 10.12
CA THR A 90 3.71 2.25 8.76
C THR A 90 2.20 2.40 8.79
N PRO A 91 1.63 3.54 8.33
CA PRO A 91 0.19 3.70 8.26
C PRO A 91 -0.42 2.72 7.24
N VAL A 92 -1.49 2.04 7.61
CA VAL A 92 -2.22 1.11 6.74
C VAL A 92 -3.66 1.58 6.61
N PRO A 93 -4.16 1.81 5.38
CA PRO A 93 -5.56 2.15 5.15
C PRO A 93 -6.45 0.92 5.38
N THR A 94 -7.53 1.11 6.14
CA THR A 94 -8.55 0.10 6.42
C THR A 94 -9.93 0.59 6.02
N PRO A 95 -10.94 -0.27 5.90
CA PRO A 95 -12.32 0.15 5.70
C PRO A 95 -12.84 1.10 6.78
N ASP A 96 -12.28 1.02 7.99
CA ASP A 96 -12.73 1.78 9.15
C ASP A 96 -11.89 3.04 9.43
N GLY A 97 -10.84 3.30 8.63
CA GLY A 97 -9.96 4.45 8.77
C GLY A 97 -8.48 4.09 8.61
N TRP A 98 -7.63 4.67 9.43
CA TRP A 98 -6.19 4.43 9.44
C TRP A 98 -5.77 3.67 10.70
N THR A 99 -4.86 2.73 10.55
CA THR A 99 -4.19 2.04 11.66
C THR A 99 -2.69 1.96 11.40
N GLU A 100 -1.88 1.66 12.40
CA GLU A 100 -0.47 1.33 12.20
C GLU A 100 -0.32 -0.17 11.90
N LEU A 101 0.69 -0.53 11.11
CA LEU A 101 0.98 -1.94 10.78
C LEU A 101 1.18 -2.79 12.05
N GLY A 102 1.76 -2.19 13.10
CA GLY A 102 1.99 -2.83 14.39
C GLY A 102 0.71 -3.24 15.12
N ASP A 103 -0.39 -2.52 14.90
CA ASP A 103 -1.66 -2.74 15.59
C ASP A 103 -2.57 -3.76 14.88
N LEU A 104 -2.26 -4.12 13.63
CA LEU A 104 -3.04 -5.08 12.86
C LEU A 104 -3.02 -6.47 13.50
N ARG A 105 -4.16 -7.14 13.46
CA ARG A 105 -4.40 -8.48 13.99
C ARG A 105 -4.99 -9.39 12.93
N VAL A 106 -4.88 -10.68 13.15
CA VAL A 106 -5.55 -11.69 12.33
C VAL A 106 -7.06 -11.46 12.35
N GLY A 107 -7.66 -11.39 11.16
CA GLY A 107 -9.08 -11.11 10.98
C GLY A 107 -9.41 -9.67 10.62
N ASP A 108 -8.52 -8.71 10.89
CA ASP A 108 -8.66 -7.31 10.44
C ASP A 108 -8.76 -7.22 8.92
N ARG A 109 -9.29 -6.11 8.42
CA ARG A 109 -9.41 -5.87 6.99
C ARG A 109 -8.49 -4.75 6.55
N VAL A 110 -7.74 -5.00 5.48
CA VAL A 110 -6.90 -4.02 4.78
C VAL A 110 -7.29 -4.00 3.30
N PHE A 111 -6.79 -3.04 2.52
CA PHE A 111 -7.06 -3.01 1.09
C PHE A 111 -5.95 -3.72 0.31
N ALA A 112 -6.34 -4.65 -0.59
CA ALA A 112 -5.43 -5.20 -1.59
C ALA A 112 -5.07 -4.15 -2.66
N ASP A 113 -4.06 -4.44 -3.49
CA ASP A 113 -3.66 -3.60 -4.64
C ASP A 113 -4.79 -3.32 -5.64
N THR A 114 -5.77 -4.23 -5.71
CA THR A 114 -7.00 -4.06 -6.48
C THR A 114 -8.00 -3.07 -5.88
N GLY A 115 -7.72 -2.56 -4.68
CA GLY A 115 -8.62 -1.70 -3.91
C GLY A 115 -9.71 -2.45 -3.13
N ARG A 116 -9.79 -3.78 -3.22
CA ARG A 116 -10.77 -4.58 -2.48
C ARG A 116 -10.37 -4.75 -1.02
N PRO A 117 -11.32 -4.66 -0.07
CA PRO A 117 -11.08 -5.05 1.32
C PRO A 117 -10.81 -6.56 1.40
N VAL A 118 -9.71 -6.94 2.06
CA VAL A 118 -9.30 -8.34 2.25
C VAL A 118 -8.92 -8.56 3.71
N ARG A 119 -9.00 -9.79 4.18
CA ARG A 119 -8.67 -10.14 5.57
C ARG A 119 -7.17 -10.36 5.73
N VAL A 120 -6.66 -9.91 6.87
CA VAL A 120 -5.35 -10.30 7.37
C VAL A 120 -5.47 -11.76 7.84
N LYS A 121 -4.70 -12.65 7.21
CA LYS A 121 -4.67 -14.08 7.53
C LYS A 121 -3.75 -14.40 8.68
N ASP A 122 -2.62 -13.71 8.68
CA ASP A 122 -1.56 -13.93 9.66
C ASP A 122 -0.71 -12.68 9.85
N VAL A 123 -0.05 -12.60 11.01
CA VAL A 123 0.85 -11.51 11.38
C VAL A 123 2.11 -12.09 12.01
N THR A 124 3.28 -11.56 11.67
CA THR A 124 4.54 -12.01 12.30
C THR A 124 4.69 -11.39 13.69
N GLU A 125 5.54 -11.99 14.51
CA GLU A 125 6.13 -11.30 15.66
C GLU A 125 6.89 -10.04 15.19
N VAL A 126 7.04 -9.08 16.12
CA VAL A 126 7.84 -7.88 15.86
C VAL A 126 9.33 -8.25 15.84
N MET A 127 9.98 -7.97 14.73
CA MET A 127 11.40 -8.25 14.53
C MET A 127 12.23 -7.00 14.85
N LEU A 128 13.33 -7.18 15.56
CA LEU A 128 14.29 -6.13 15.94
C LEU A 128 15.66 -6.41 15.29
N GLY A 129 16.51 -5.38 15.21
CA GLY A 129 17.90 -5.54 14.77
C GLY A 129 18.07 -5.78 13.26
N ARG A 130 17.03 -5.66 12.45
CA ARG A 130 17.12 -5.85 11.00
C ARG A 130 17.67 -4.61 10.31
N PRO A 131 18.47 -4.75 9.23
CA PRO A 131 18.87 -3.62 8.39
C PRO A 131 17.62 -2.95 7.80
N CYS A 132 17.46 -1.66 8.03
CA CYS A 132 16.30 -0.90 7.58
C CYS A 132 16.69 0.22 6.63
N TYR A 133 15.79 0.54 5.70
CA TYR A 133 15.96 1.60 4.72
C TYR A 133 14.71 2.47 4.65
N GLU A 134 14.92 3.77 4.58
CA GLU A 134 13.89 4.74 4.23
C GLU A 134 13.82 4.88 2.71
N MET A 135 12.67 4.55 2.16
CA MET A 135 12.37 4.71 0.74
C MET A 135 11.60 6.00 0.50
N THR A 136 12.10 6.85 -0.39
CA THR A 136 11.42 8.08 -0.82
C THR A 136 10.90 7.93 -2.25
N PHE A 137 9.62 8.21 -2.46
CA PHE A 137 8.96 8.11 -3.76
C PHE A 137 8.84 9.48 -4.44
N SER A 138 8.47 9.47 -5.73
CA SER A 138 8.41 10.67 -6.57
C SER A 138 7.29 11.66 -6.20
N ASP A 139 6.33 11.25 -5.42
CA ASP A 139 5.27 12.08 -4.84
C ASP A 139 5.62 12.65 -3.46
N GLY A 140 6.84 12.36 -2.96
CA GLY A 140 7.31 12.79 -1.65
C GLY A 140 6.94 11.85 -0.52
N SER A 141 6.15 10.79 -0.77
CA SER A 141 5.85 9.80 0.25
C SER A 141 7.09 9.01 0.69
N GLN A 142 7.10 8.57 1.94
CA GLN A 142 8.20 7.83 2.55
C GLN A 142 7.67 6.59 3.27
N LEU A 143 8.44 5.50 3.20
CA LEU A 143 8.19 4.26 3.92
C LEU A 143 9.52 3.69 4.44
N VAL A 144 9.48 3.06 5.61
CA VAL A 144 10.65 2.32 6.15
C VAL A 144 10.39 0.83 6.01
N ALA A 145 11.32 0.17 5.32
CA ALA A 145 11.30 -1.27 5.06
C ALA A 145 12.61 -1.91 5.46
N ASP A 146 12.59 -3.20 5.80
CA ASP A 146 13.83 -3.95 5.96
C ASP A 146 14.47 -4.28 4.60
N ASP A 147 15.72 -4.72 4.62
CA ASP A 147 16.51 -5.06 3.44
C ASP A 147 15.83 -6.09 2.53
N ALA A 148 15.22 -7.10 3.14
CA ALA A 148 14.59 -8.22 2.44
C ALA A 148 13.14 -7.93 2.00
N HIS A 149 12.54 -6.79 2.36
CA HIS A 149 11.16 -6.49 1.97
C HIS A 149 11.01 -6.37 0.46
N GLU A 150 10.01 -7.03 -0.09
CA GLU A 150 9.77 -7.10 -1.54
C GLU A 150 8.80 -6.05 -2.04
N TRP A 151 9.16 -5.51 -3.20
CA TRP A 151 8.39 -4.53 -3.96
C TRP A 151 8.16 -5.05 -5.38
N LEU A 152 6.96 -4.90 -5.88
CA LEU A 152 6.66 -5.16 -7.28
C LEU A 152 6.99 -3.91 -8.10
N THR A 153 8.11 -3.94 -8.82
CA THR A 153 8.62 -2.78 -9.56
C THR A 153 8.87 -3.09 -11.03
N THR A 154 8.82 -2.05 -11.87
CA THR A 154 9.34 -2.11 -13.23
C THR A 154 10.63 -1.29 -13.32
N ASN A 155 11.72 -1.91 -13.79
CA ASN A 155 12.95 -1.20 -14.12
C ASN A 155 12.90 -0.57 -15.53
N LYS A 156 13.91 0.23 -15.91
CA LYS A 156 13.95 0.91 -17.20
C LYS A 156 13.87 -0.04 -18.39
N ARG A 157 14.55 -1.20 -18.32
CA ARG A 157 14.54 -2.21 -19.39
C ARG A 157 13.17 -2.84 -19.54
N GLU A 158 12.52 -3.20 -18.43
CA GLU A 158 11.17 -3.77 -18.43
C GLU A 158 10.15 -2.77 -18.98
N ARG A 159 10.20 -1.50 -18.55
CA ARG A 159 9.32 -0.44 -19.12
C ARG A 159 9.51 -0.26 -20.61
N ARG A 160 10.75 -0.30 -21.11
CA ARG A 160 11.06 -0.18 -22.54
C ARG A 160 10.53 -1.36 -23.36
N ASN A 161 10.57 -2.55 -22.77
CA ASN A 161 10.15 -3.79 -23.43
C ASN A 161 8.68 -4.16 -23.13
N HIS A 162 7.93 -3.29 -22.43
CA HIS A 162 6.56 -3.57 -21.97
C HIS A 162 6.43 -4.89 -21.18
N ALA A 163 7.49 -5.26 -20.46
CA ALA A 163 7.50 -6.47 -19.64
C ALA A 163 6.71 -6.29 -18.36
N MET A 164 6.28 -7.40 -17.79
CA MET A 164 5.58 -7.41 -16.51
C MET A 164 6.50 -6.93 -15.37
N PRO A 165 5.94 -6.30 -14.31
CA PRO A 165 6.69 -5.95 -13.12
C PRO A 165 7.33 -7.19 -12.47
N SER A 166 8.52 -7.02 -11.91
CA SER A 166 9.23 -8.08 -11.19
C SER A 166 9.36 -7.74 -9.72
N ARG A 167 9.41 -8.75 -8.87
CA ARG A 167 9.68 -8.60 -7.43
C ARG A 167 11.15 -8.28 -7.22
N ARG A 168 11.43 -7.34 -6.33
CA ARG A 168 12.78 -6.93 -5.93
C ARG A 168 12.79 -6.56 -4.46
N THR A 169 13.86 -6.95 -3.77
CA THR A 169 14.05 -6.55 -2.38
C THR A 169 14.44 -5.07 -2.27
N THR A 170 14.28 -4.51 -1.08
CA THR A 170 14.72 -3.14 -0.79
C THR A 170 16.21 -2.98 -1.06
N GLY A 171 17.05 -3.96 -0.67
CA GLY A 171 18.49 -3.96 -0.92
C GLY A 171 18.83 -3.99 -2.40
N GLU A 172 18.17 -4.83 -3.21
CA GLU A 172 18.36 -4.87 -4.66
C GLU A 172 17.99 -3.55 -5.33
N ILE A 173 16.90 -2.92 -4.89
CA ILE A 173 16.48 -1.60 -5.38
C ILE A 173 17.52 -0.54 -5.00
N ALA A 174 18.05 -0.58 -3.77
CA ALA A 174 19.11 0.35 -3.32
C ALA A 174 20.37 0.24 -4.20
N ALA A 175 20.79 -1.00 -4.50
CA ALA A 175 21.96 -1.27 -5.33
C ALA A 175 21.81 -0.85 -6.81
N THR A 176 20.56 -0.79 -7.30
CA THR A 176 20.25 -0.54 -8.73
C THR A 176 19.33 0.66 -8.94
N LEU A 177 19.32 1.62 -8.00
CA LEU A 177 18.38 2.73 -7.92
C LEU A 177 18.36 3.60 -9.18
N ARG A 178 19.49 3.75 -9.85
CA ARG A 178 19.63 4.58 -11.05
C ARG A 178 20.12 3.78 -12.25
N TYR A 179 19.64 4.22 -13.43
CA TYR A 179 20.14 3.82 -14.72
C TYR A 179 20.52 5.07 -15.52
N GLY A 180 21.82 5.41 -15.54
CA GLY A 180 22.28 6.72 -15.98
C GLY A 180 21.73 7.83 -15.09
N THR A 181 21.07 8.82 -15.67
CA THR A 181 20.45 9.95 -14.95
C THR A 181 19.04 9.67 -14.45
N GLU A 182 18.40 8.58 -14.90
CA GLU A 182 17.01 8.28 -14.58
C GLU A 182 16.86 7.38 -13.34
N TYR A 183 15.72 7.52 -12.65
CA TYR A 183 15.30 6.59 -11.62
C TYR A 183 14.90 5.25 -12.26
N ASN A 184 15.54 4.17 -11.81
CA ASN A 184 15.39 2.87 -12.47
C ASN A 184 14.08 2.17 -12.11
N HIS A 185 13.65 2.24 -10.83
CA HIS A 185 12.54 1.46 -10.32
C HIS A 185 11.28 2.31 -10.18
N HIS A 186 10.17 1.78 -10.70
CA HIS A 186 8.84 2.38 -10.62
C HIS A 186 7.86 1.38 -10.01
N VAL A 187 7.09 1.82 -9.02
CA VAL A 187 5.95 1.10 -8.45
C VAL A 187 4.69 1.55 -9.18
N HIS A 188 3.82 0.62 -9.56
CA HIS A 188 2.52 0.95 -10.15
C HIS A 188 1.61 1.59 -9.11
N LEU A 189 0.70 2.45 -9.54
CA LEU A 189 -0.38 2.93 -8.68
C LEU A 189 -1.39 1.80 -8.45
N SER A 190 -2.02 1.79 -7.29
CA SER A 190 -3.16 0.92 -7.00
C SER A 190 -4.39 1.30 -7.85
N GLY A 191 -5.35 0.40 -7.94
CA GLY A 191 -6.70 0.75 -8.35
C GLY A 191 -7.40 1.66 -7.33
N SER A 192 -8.57 2.19 -7.71
CA SER A 192 -9.42 2.89 -6.75
C SER A 192 -9.83 1.95 -5.61
N VAL A 193 -9.71 2.42 -4.39
CA VAL A 193 -10.21 1.70 -3.20
C VAL A 193 -11.73 1.50 -3.32
N LEU A 194 -12.20 0.31 -3.00
CA LEU A 194 -13.62 -0.06 -3.09
C LEU A 194 -14.27 0.05 -1.70
N GLY A 195 -15.02 1.11 -1.49
CA GLY A 195 -15.88 1.28 -0.32
C GLY A 195 -17.34 0.91 -0.62
N PRO A 196 -18.16 0.69 0.43
CA PRO A 196 -19.59 0.47 0.28
C PRO A 196 -20.31 1.75 -0.14
N GLU A 197 -21.45 1.61 -0.81
CA GLU A 197 -22.39 2.71 -0.93
C GLU A 197 -23.07 2.92 0.42
N VAL A 198 -22.95 4.11 0.98
CA VAL A 198 -23.48 4.45 2.30
C VAL A 198 -24.42 5.65 2.21
N ARG A 199 -25.41 5.69 3.12
CA ARG A 199 -26.26 6.85 3.25
C ARG A 199 -25.52 7.96 3.99
N LEU A 200 -24.96 8.91 3.24
CA LEU A 200 -24.27 10.06 3.79
C LEU A 200 -25.26 11.17 4.20
N PRO A 201 -25.00 11.88 5.30
CA PRO A 201 -25.92 12.91 5.81
C PRO A 201 -26.02 14.14 4.91
N ILE A 202 -24.98 14.44 4.13
CA ILE A 202 -24.96 15.50 3.12
C ILE A 202 -24.56 14.87 1.79
N HIS A 203 -25.21 15.27 0.68
CA HIS A 203 -24.78 14.82 -0.64
C HIS A 203 -23.30 15.20 -0.85
N PRO A 204 -22.42 14.24 -1.24
CA PRO A 204 -20.97 14.47 -1.26
C PRO A 204 -20.53 15.70 -2.08
N TYR A 205 -21.15 15.92 -3.23
CA TYR A 205 -20.88 17.10 -4.05
C TYR A 205 -21.18 18.41 -3.32
N VAL A 206 -22.34 18.49 -2.63
CA VAL A 206 -22.74 19.68 -1.88
C VAL A 206 -21.80 19.92 -0.69
N LEU A 207 -21.36 18.84 -0.02
CA LEU A 207 -20.35 18.95 1.03
C LEU A 207 -19.03 19.50 0.48
N GLY A 208 -18.56 18.99 -0.65
CA GLY A 208 -17.35 19.47 -1.31
C GLY A 208 -17.41 20.96 -1.67
N LEU A 209 -18.51 21.40 -2.28
CA LEU A 209 -18.75 22.83 -2.56
C LEU A 209 -18.76 23.67 -1.27
N TRP A 210 -19.42 23.19 -0.21
CA TRP A 210 -19.49 23.94 1.05
C TRP A 210 -18.13 24.00 1.76
N ILE A 211 -17.31 22.95 1.68
CA ILE A 211 -15.94 22.96 2.23
C ILE A 211 -15.09 24.03 1.55
N GLY A 212 -15.17 24.22 0.24
CA GLY A 212 -14.51 25.30 -0.48
C GLY A 212 -15.20 26.66 -0.23
N ASP A 213 -16.23 26.95 -0.96
CA ASP A 213 -16.88 28.27 -1.05
C ASP A 213 -17.93 28.56 0.05
N GLY A 214 -18.15 27.63 0.99
CA GLY A 214 -19.15 27.82 2.05
C GLY A 214 -18.70 28.78 3.16
N THR A 215 -19.66 29.47 3.76
CA THR A 215 -19.44 30.25 4.99
C THR A 215 -19.17 29.29 6.15
N SER A 216 -18.02 29.42 6.82
CA SER A 216 -17.58 28.45 7.84
C SER A 216 -18.57 28.22 8.98
N THR A 217 -19.38 29.22 9.35
CA THR A 217 -20.33 29.19 10.48
C THR A 217 -21.78 28.99 10.06
N LYS A 218 -22.06 28.91 8.76
CA LYS A 218 -23.44 28.86 8.22
C LYS A 218 -23.54 27.89 7.03
N ALA A 219 -24.77 27.43 6.78
CA ALA A 219 -25.12 26.70 5.57
C ALA A 219 -25.37 27.66 4.38
N GLU A 220 -24.36 28.45 4.08
CA GLU A 220 -24.36 29.43 2.99
C GLU A 220 -23.15 29.18 2.07
N ILE A 221 -23.33 29.39 0.77
CA ILE A 221 -22.27 29.32 -0.25
C ILE A 221 -22.21 30.65 -0.94
N THR A 222 -20.98 31.15 -1.16
CA THR A 222 -20.73 32.40 -1.87
C THR A 222 -20.34 32.11 -3.31
N THR A 223 -21.17 32.50 -4.26
CA THR A 223 -20.89 32.28 -5.69
C THR A 223 -21.64 33.30 -6.55
N ALA A 224 -20.96 33.74 -7.62
CA ALA A 224 -21.57 34.49 -8.72
C ALA A 224 -22.04 33.58 -9.86
N ASP A 225 -21.68 32.30 -9.83
CA ASP A 225 -21.93 31.34 -10.88
C ASP A 225 -23.29 30.62 -10.66
N ALA A 226 -24.25 30.91 -11.55
CA ALA A 226 -25.57 30.31 -11.48
C ALA A 226 -25.54 28.79 -11.67
N GLU A 227 -24.58 28.25 -12.43
CA GLU A 227 -24.43 26.81 -12.65
C GLU A 227 -24.15 26.04 -11.34
N VAL A 228 -23.40 26.66 -10.39
CA VAL A 228 -23.19 26.09 -9.04
C VAL A 228 -24.52 25.90 -8.31
N LEU A 229 -25.43 26.88 -8.40
CA LEU A 229 -26.74 26.82 -7.74
C LEU A 229 -27.62 25.74 -8.38
N ASP A 230 -27.53 25.56 -9.69
CA ASP A 230 -28.27 24.52 -10.41
C ASP A 230 -27.75 23.13 -10.05
N GLU A 231 -26.43 22.94 -9.91
CA GLU A 231 -25.87 21.68 -9.44
C GLU A 231 -26.32 21.33 -7.99
N ILE A 232 -26.38 22.32 -7.10
CA ILE A 232 -26.91 22.13 -5.74
C ILE A 232 -28.38 21.70 -5.79
N ARG A 233 -29.19 22.33 -6.67
CA ARG A 233 -30.63 21.96 -6.85
C ARG A 233 -30.77 20.55 -7.42
N ARG A 234 -29.92 20.15 -8.37
CA ARG A 234 -29.89 18.77 -8.91
C ARG A 234 -29.57 17.73 -7.84
N CYS A 235 -28.80 18.12 -6.81
CA CYS A 235 -28.55 17.26 -5.64
C CYS A 235 -29.73 17.24 -4.64
N GLY A 236 -30.87 17.90 -4.95
CA GLY A 236 -32.10 17.90 -4.15
C GLY A 236 -32.13 18.98 -3.07
N TYR A 237 -31.25 19.97 -3.07
CA TYR A 237 -31.24 21.04 -2.07
C TYR A 237 -31.93 22.29 -2.57
N ASN A 238 -32.67 22.96 -1.69
CA ASN A 238 -33.23 24.27 -1.96
C ASN A 238 -32.18 25.36 -1.80
N VAL A 239 -32.19 26.33 -2.71
CA VAL A 239 -31.24 27.46 -2.67
C VAL A 239 -32.04 28.76 -2.69
N ALA A 240 -31.77 29.65 -1.75
CA ALA A 240 -32.38 30.97 -1.64
C ALA A 240 -31.34 32.07 -1.39
N PRO A 241 -31.56 33.31 -1.83
CA PRO A 241 -30.65 34.41 -1.53
C PRO A 241 -30.43 34.56 -0.01
N ALA A 242 -29.21 34.87 0.40
CA ALA A 242 -28.85 35.25 1.76
C ALA A 242 -28.79 36.79 1.90
N SER A 243 -28.41 37.28 3.08
CA SER A 243 -28.35 38.72 3.36
C SER A 243 -27.23 39.45 2.65
N SER A 244 -26.14 38.76 2.29
CA SER A 244 -24.99 39.35 1.61
C SER A 244 -25.06 39.13 0.09
N PRO A 245 -24.59 40.06 -0.73
CA PRO A 245 -24.49 39.87 -2.18
C PRO A 245 -23.72 38.60 -2.52
N LEU A 246 -24.16 37.88 -3.54
CA LEU A 246 -23.54 36.62 -4.00
C LEU A 246 -23.53 35.47 -2.99
N SER A 247 -24.15 35.66 -1.82
CA SER A 247 -24.31 34.60 -0.82
C SER A 247 -25.68 33.93 -0.96
N TRP A 248 -25.69 32.62 -0.89
CA TRP A 248 -26.85 31.79 -1.08
C TRP A 248 -27.03 30.83 0.08
N ARG A 249 -28.18 30.84 0.70
CA ARG A 249 -28.54 29.90 1.75
C ARG A 249 -28.93 28.57 1.12
N VAL A 250 -28.29 27.50 1.56
CA VAL A 250 -28.60 26.15 1.14
C VAL A 250 -29.49 25.50 2.19
N GLY A 251 -30.69 25.15 1.78
CA GLY A 251 -31.71 24.51 2.62
C GLY A 251 -31.50 23.01 2.76
N GLY A 252 -32.47 22.31 3.33
CA GLY A 252 -32.44 20.86 3.46
C GLY A 252 -33.14 20.16 2.28
N THR A 253 -32.97 18.85 2.24
CA THR A 253 -33.60 17.96 1.25
C THR A 253 -35.03 17.58 1.64
N GLY A 254 -35.45 17.86 2.88
CA GLY A 254 -36.81 17.64 3.37
C GLY A 254 -36.99 18.14 4.79
N GLN A 255 -38.17 18.63 5.09
CA GLN A 255 -38.56 19.03 6.43
C GLN A 255 -39.97 18.52 6.68
N THR A 256 -40.18 17.80 7.77
CA THR A 256 -41.48 17.38 8.23
C THR A 256 -41.79 18.11 9.51
N ARG A 257 -42.96 18.77 9.56
CA ARG A 257 -43.47 19.41 10.79
C ARG A 257 -44.59 18.57 11.37
N ASP A 258 -44.62 18.49 12.68
CA ASP A 258 -45.77 18.01 13.41
C ASP A 258 -46.94 18.96 13.13
N PRO A 259 -48.06 18.48 12.60
CA PRO A 259 -49.19 19.33 12.22
C PRO A 259 -49.89 19.99 13.42
N ILE A 260 -49.72 19.45 14.64
CA ILE A 260 -50.35 19.95 15.85
C ILE A 260 -49.45 20.97 16.56
N THR A 261 -48.18 20.62 16.75
CA THR A 261 -47.24 21.45 17.54
C THR A 261 -46.46 22.44 16.69
N GLY A 262 -46.49 22.33 15.35
CA GLY A 262 -45.70 23.11 14.41
C GLY A 262 -44.17 22.85 14.50
N ARG A 263 -43.75 21.96 15.41
CA ARG A 263 -42.32 21.62 15.59
C ARG A 263 -41.83 20.72 14.47
N TYR A 264 -40.55 20.86 14.12
CA TYR A 264 -39.95 19.96 13.15
C TYR A 264 -39.77 18.58 13.78
N THR A 265 -40.41 17.56 13.21
CA THR A 265 -40.18 16.14 13.54
C THR A 265 -38.99 15.56 12.79
N ARG A 266 -38.70 16.16 11.61
CA ARG A 266 -37.51 15.86 10.82
C ARG A 266 -36.90 17.18 10.38
N ASN A 267 -35.66 17.43 10.77
CA ASN A 267 -34.91 18.62 10.38
C ASN A 267 -33.64 18.23 9.61
N ASP A 268 -33.83 17.98 8.32
CA ASP A 268 -32.74 17.70 7.38
C ASP A 268 -32.16 19.00 6.79
N SER A 269 -32.32 20.13 7.49
CA SER A 269 -31.69 21.37 7.04
C SER A 269 -30.18 21.20 7.01
N LEU A 270 -29.52 21.66 5.96
CA LEU A 270 -28.07 21.58 5.84
C LEU A 270 -27.35 22.17 7.08
N SER A 271 -27.90 23.26 7.65
CA SER A 271 -27.37 23.88 8.87
C SER A 271 -27.39 22.93 10.07
N SER A 272 -28.49 22.17 10.25
CA SER A 272 -28.59 21.19 11.33
C SER A 272 -27.59 20.04 11.14
N VAL A 273 -27.51 19.51 9.92
CA VAL A 273 -26.61 18.40 9.60
C VAL A 273 -25.15 18.82 9.75
N LEU A 274 -24.76 20.01 9.24
CA LEU A 274 -23.40 20.53 9.41
C LEU A 274 -23.01 20.71 10.89
N ARG A 275 -23.99 21.15 11.73
CA ARG A 275 -23.74 21.30 13.18
C ARG A 275 -23.58 19.95 13.85
N THR A 276 -24.45 18.99 13.56
CA THR A 276 -24.40 17.64 14.14
C THR A 276 -23.11 16.91 13.72
N ALA A 277 -22.66 17.10 12.49
CA ALA A 277 -21.41 16.56 11.98
C ALA A 277 -20.15 17.31 12.47
N GLY A 278 -20.28 18.35 13.31
CA GLY A 278 -19.15 19.13 13.83
C GLY A 278 -18.38 19.91 12.76
N LEU A 279 -19.03 20.26 11.64
CA LEU A 279 -18.41 20.91 10.49
C LEU A 279 -18.44 22.44 10.58
N LEU A 280 -19.43 23.02 11.30
CA LEU A 280 -19.50 24.46 11.47
C LEU A 280 -18.32 24.99 12.30
N GLY A 281 -17.59 25.95 11.75
CA GLY A 281 -16.35 26.47 12.33
C GLY A 281 -15.13 25.56 12.16
N ASN A 282 -15.33 24.34 11.71
CA ASN A 282 -14.28 23.34 11.53
C ASN A 282 -14.48 22.56 10.23
N LYS A 283 -14.27 23.21 9.09
CA LYS A 283 -14.36 22.55 7.77
C LYS A 283 -13.32 21.45 7.64
N HIS A 284 -13.78 20.22 7.45
CA HIS A 284 -12.98 19.03 7.21
C HIS A 284 -13.79 18.02 6.40
N VAL A 285 -13.13 16.98 5.87
CA VAL A 285 -13.79 15.84 5.23
C VAL A 285 -14.00 14.74 6.28
N PRO A 286 -15.24 14.41 6.67
CA PRO A 286 -15.47 13.33 7.62
C PRO A 286 -15.03 11.97 7.06
N VAL A 287 -14.56 11.07 7.94
CA VAL A 287 -13.98 9.79 7.54
C VAL A 287 -14.95 8.91 6.76
N GLU A 288 -16.24 8.95 7.06
CA GLU A 288 -17.27 8.19 6.34
C GLU A 288 -17.36 8.58 4.86
N TYR A 289 -17.03 9.82 4.49
CA TYR A 289 -16.95 10.24 3.09
C TYR A 289 -15.69 9.72 2.40
N LEU A 290 -14.58 9.60 3.12
CA LEU A 290 -13.32 9.06 2.59
C LEU A 290 -13.37 7.53 2.41
N ARG A 291 -14.30 6.85 3.08
CA ARG A 291 -14.51 5.39 3.02
C ARG A 291 -15.75 4.97 2.24
N ALA A 292 -16.52 5.92 1.77
CA ALA A 292 -17.71 5.70 0.95
C ALA A 292 -17.37 5.08 -0.42
N SER A 293 -18.40 4.76 -1.21
CA SER A 293 -18.21 4.19 -2.55
C SER A 293 -17.34 5.09 -3.45
N THR A 294 -16.73 4.50 -4.45
CA THR A 294 -15.91 5.24 -5.43
C THR A 294 -16.70 6.40 -6.04
N GLN A 295 -17.98 6.19 -6.34
CA GLN A 295 -18.83 7.24 -6.93
C GLN A 295 -19.11 8.37 -5.93
N GLN A 296 -19.36 8.07 -4.67
CA GLN A 296 -19.60 9.09 -3.64
C GLN A 296 -18.36 9.93 -3.36
N ARG A 297 -17.17 9.29 -3.34
CA ARG A 297 -15.88 9.99 -3.23
C ARG A 297 -15.58 10.84 -4.46
N TRP A 298 -16.00 10.37 -5.63
CA TRP A 298 -15.87 11.15 -6.86
C TRP A 298 -16.73 12.40 -6.82
N TRP A 299 -17.98 12.30 -6.41
CA TRP A 299 -18.85 13.47 -6.23
C TRP A 299 -18.29 14.48 -5.22
N LEU A 300 -17.69 13.99 -4.12
CA LEU A 300 -17.01 14.86 -3.17
C LEU A 300 -15.84 15.62 -3.81
N LEU A 301 -15.03 14.92 -4.59
CA LEU A 301 -13.91 15.52 -5.31
C LEU A 301 -14.39 16.56 -6.32
N GLU A 302 -15.45 16.26 -7.10
CA GLU A 302 -16.05 17.23 -8.03
C GLU A 302 -16.50 18.50 -7.32
N GLY A 303 -17.14 18.39 -6.16
CA GLY A 303 -17.58 19.55 -5.38
C GLY A 303 -16.41 20.41 -4.88
N LEU A 304 -15.33 19.77 -4.38
CA LEU A 304 -14.10 20.46 -3.98
C LEU A 304 -13.43 21.15 -5.17
N MET A 305 -13.40 20.49 -6.32
CA MET A 305 -12.78 21.05 -7.51
C MET A 305 -13.61 22.16 -8.16
N ASP A 306 -14.92 22.07 -8.11
CA ASP A 306 -15.82 23.12 -8.60
C ASP A 306 -15.76 24.39 -7.75
N SER A 307 -15.49 24.29 -6.46
CA SER A 307 -15.19 25.45 -5.60
C SER A 307 -13.75 25.96 -5.81
N ASP A 308 -12.80 25.45 -5.06
CA ASP A 308 -11.41 25.92 -4.98
C ASP A 308 -10.44 25.25 -5.96
N GLY A 309 -10.95 24.40 -6.87
CA GLY A 309 -10.10 23.70 -7.82
C GLY A 309 -9.74 24.51 -9.06
N TYR A 310 -8.55 24.26 -9.55
CA TYR A 310 -8.00 24.81 -10.80
C TYR A 310 -7.47 23.66 -11.68
N CYS A 311 -7.48 23.87 -13.00
CA CYS A 311 -6.85 22.97 -13.97
C CYS A 311 -5.99 23.77 -14.95
N ASP A 312 -4.75 23.33 -15.12
CA ASP A 312 -3.84 23.95 -16.10
C ASP A 312 -4.10 23.46 -17.54
N LYS A 313 -3.42 24.07 -18.50
CA LYS A 313 -3.56 23.76 -19.93
C LYS A 313 -3.10 22.35 -20.33
N TRP A 314 -2.41 21.64 -19.44
CA TRP A 314 -1.93 20.27 -19.64
C TRP A 314 -2.80 19.21 -18.95
N GLY A 315 -3.89 19.64 -18.27
CA GLY A 315 -4.80 18.73 -17.55
C GLY A 315 -4.37 18.38 -16.13
N ARG A 316 -3.36 19.07 -15.58
CA ARG A 316 -2.99 18.94 -14.16
C ARG A 316 -3.96 19.76 -13.34
N CYS A 317 -4.61 19.11 -12.39
CA CYS A 317 -5.54 19.71 -11.46
C CYS A 317 -4.84 20.09 -10.16
N GLU A 318 -5.33 21.15 -9.52
CA GLU A 318 -4.82 21.68 -8.25
C GLU A 318 -5.97 22.11 -7.37
N PHE A 319 -5.93 21.69 -6.10
CA PHE A 319 -6.81 22.20 -5.03
C PHE A 319 -5.93 22.92 -4.01
N THR A 320 -6.26 24.16 -3.68
CA THR A 320 -5.48 24.99 -2.77
C THR A 320 -6.23 25.26 -1.47
N THR A 321 -5.55 25.11 -0.34
CA THR A 321 -6.09 25.45 0.98
C THR A 321 -4.99 25.99 1.91
N ILE A 322 -5.37 26.82 2.88
CA ILE A 322 -4.46 27.26 3.95
C ILE A 322 -4.45 26.30 5.14
N ARG A 323 -5.29 25.27 5.13
CA ARG A 323 -5.47 24.31 6.22
C ARG A 323 -4.77 22.99 5.88
N GLU A 324 -3.66 22.70 6.56
CA GLU A 324 -2.87 21.49 6.36
C GLU A 324 -3.71 20.20 6.50
N PRO A 325 -4.54 20.03 7.56
CA PRO A 325 -5.36 18.82 7.69
C PRO A 325 -6.35 18.62 6.54
N LEU A 326 -6.89 19.70 5.97
CA LEU A 326 -7.78 19.60 4.80
C LEU A 326 -7.00 19.19 3.54
N ALA A 327 -5.78 19.71 3.36
CA ALA A 327 -4.92 19.28 2.26
C ALA A 327 -4.57 17.80 2.35
N GLU A 328 -4.29 17.28 3.55
CA GLU A 328 -4.06 15.85 3.78
C GLU A 328 -5.29 15.00 3.47
N GLN A 329 -6.49 15.46 3.84
CA GLN A 329 -7.75 14.76 3.55
C GLN A 329 -8.06 14.76 2.04
N VAL A 330 -7.81 15.86 1.33
CA VAL A 330 -7.96 15.92 -0.13
C VAL A 330 -6.91 15.04 -0.82
N HIS A 331 -5.67 15.01 -0.30
CA HIS A 331 -4.65 14.07 -0.77
C HIS A 331 -5.12 12.62 -0.60
N GLU A 332 -5.63 12.26 0.57
CA GLU A 332 -6.18 10.92 0.83
C GLU A 332 -7.33 10.59 -0.13
N LEU A 333 -8.28 11.51 -0.31
CA LEU A 333 -9.41 11.35 -1.22
C LEU A 333 -8.91 11.03 -2.64
N VAL A 334 -8.00 11.84 -3.17
CA VAL A 334 -7.43 11.68 -4.52
C VAL A 334 -6.64 10.39 -4.64
N ALA A 335 -5.80 10.06 -3.65
CA ALA A 335 -5.01 8.82 -3.63
C ALA A 335 -5.91 7.58 -3.57
N SER A 336 -6.99 7.63 -2.76
CA SER A 336 -7.96 6.53 -2.65
C SER A 336 -8.77 6.29 -3.94
N LEU A 337 -8.82 7.26 -4.85
CA LEU A 337 -9.41 7.15 -6.18
C LEU A 337 -8.42 6.59 -7.22
N GLY A 338 -7.19 6.24 -6.82
CA GLY A 338 -6.18 5.62 -7.70
C GLY A 338 -5.28 6.62 -8.41
N PHE A 339 -5.28 7.89 -8.02
CA PHE A 339 -4.39 8.91 -8.58
C PHE A 339 -3.15 9.11 -7.71
N ARG A 340 -2.22 9.93 -8.20
CA ARG A 340 -0.99 10.30 -7.50
C ARG A 340 -1.02 11.78 -7.13
N PRO A 341 -1.59 12.14 -5.99
CA PRO A 341 -1.53 13.52 -5.49
C PRO A 341 -0.14 13.85 -4.93
N VAL A 342 0.18 15.13 -4.96
CA VAL A 342 1.39 15.71 -4.34
C VAL A 342 0.95 16.94 -3.58
N ILE A 343 1.32 17.05 -2.30
CA ILE A 343 1.14 18.26 -1.51
C ILE A 343 2.40 19.12 -1.63
N THR A 344 2.22 20.38 -1.95
CA THR A 344 3.31 21.37 -1.98
C THR A 344 2.95 22.52 -1.05
N LYS A 345 3.79 22.75 -0.04
CA LYS A 345 3.67 23.90 0.88
C LYS A 345 4.34 25.12 0.27
N LYS A 346 3.64 26.24 0.21
CA LYS A 346 4.10 27.52 -0.34
C LYS A 346 3.65 28.69 0.54
N PRO A 347 4.30 29.86 0.51
CA PRO A 347 3.76 31.06 1.15
C PRO A 347 2.50 31.54 0.42
N ALA A 348 1.48 31.95 1.17
CA ALA A 348 0.28 32.61 0.62
C ALA A 348 0.55 34.11 0.48
N MET A 349 0.96 34.53 -0.72
CA MET A 349 1.27 35.94 -1.00
C MET A 349 0.02 36.65 -1.51
N LEU A 350 -0.32 37.79 -0.87
CA LEU A 350 -1.37 38.70 -1.31
C LEU A 350 -0.82 40.13 -1.26
N TYR A 351 -0.80 40.84 -2.40
CA TYR A 351 -0.23 42.18 -2.54
C TYR A 351 1.20 42.33 -2.00
N GLY A 352 2.02 41.26 -2.15
CA GLY A 352 3.40 41.23 -1.67
C GLY A 352 3.57 40.94 -0.17
N VAL A 353 2.47 40.74 0.56
CA VAL A 353 2.47 40.34 1.98
C VAL A 353 2.31 38.85 2.12
N ASP A 354 3.13 38.21 2.96
CA ASP A 354 3.01 36.79 3.30
C ASP A 354 1.94 36.62 4.40
N HIS A 355 0.89 35.86 4.06
CA HIS A 355 -0.23 35.52 4.94
C HIS A 355 -0.09 34.11 5.58
N GLY A 356 1.11 33.55 5.56
CA GLY A 356 1.37 32.22 6.09
C GLY A 356 1.38 31.12 5.04
N PRO A 357 1.41 29.84 5.44
CA PRO A 357 1.50 28.74 4.50
C PRO A 357 0.17 28.48 3.79
N LYS A 358 0.26 28.13 2.50
CA LYS A 358 -0.80 27.47 1.75
C LYS A 358 -0.32 26.12 1.26
N TYR A 359 -1.25 25.22 1.04
CA TYR A 359 -1.01 23.86 0.61
C TYR A 359 -1.72 23.61 -0.71
N ASP A 360 -0.94 23.31 -1.74
CA ASP A 360 -1.43 22.99 -3.07
C ASP A 360 -1.41 21.46 -3.25
N VAL A 361 -2.58 20.84 -3.37
CA VAL A 361 -2.74 19.40 -3.69
C VAL A 361 -2.87 19.27 -5.20
N THR A 362 -1.84 18.73 -5.86
CA THR A 362 -1.79 18.64 -7.30
C THR A 362 -1.85 17.18 -7.77
N PHE A 363 -2.63 16.91 -8.82
CA PHE A 363 -2.78 15.58 -9.41
C PHE A 363 -3.20 15.68 -10.87
N THR A 364 -3.11 14.56 -11.61
CA THR A 364 -3.56 14.49 -13.01
C THR A 364 -4.60 13.37 -13.11
N PRO A 365 -5.89 13.67 -13.24
CA PRO A 365 -6.94 12.68 -13.39
C PRO A 365 -7.03 12.18 -14.84
N ASP A 366 -7.61 10.99 -15.04
CA ASP A 366 -7.86 10.37 -16.34
C ASP A 366 -9.25 10.71 -16.93
N ARG A 367 -10.08 11.38 -16.14
CA ARG A 367 -11.43 11.81 -16.51
C ARG A 367 -11.75 13.20 -15.91
N PRO A 368 -12.80 13.90 -16.39
CA PRO A 368 -13.18 15.20 -15.86
C PRO A 368 -13.47 15.15 -14.36
N VAL A 369 -12.96 16.14 -13.61
CA VAL A 369 -13.18 16.31 -12.16
C VAL A 369 -14.00 17.56 -11.85
N PHE A 370 -14.58 18.18 -12.85
CA PHE A 370 -15.42 19.36 -12.75
C PHE A 370 -16.79 19.07 -13.35
N ARG A 371 -17.86 19.54 -12.72
CA ARG A 371 -19.21 19.60 -13.30
C ARG A 371 -19.46 20.92 -14.01
N LEU A 372 -18.89 22.01 -13.48
CA LEU A 372 -19.05 23.34 -14.05
C LEU A 372 -18.47 23.39 -15.46
N THR A 373 -19.30 23.73 -16.45
CA THR A 373 -18.96 23.74 -17.88
C THR A 373 -17.69 24.56 -18.15
N ARG A 374 -17.56 25.76 -17.55
CA ARG A 374 -16.41 26.64 -17.74
C ARG A 374 -15.09 26.04 -17.26
N LYS A 375 -15.12 25.19 -16.20
CA LYS A 375 -13.95 24.48 -15.66
C LYS A 375 -13.69 23.19 -16.44
N ALA A 376 -14.71 22.41 -16.72
CA ALA A 376 -14.65 21.17 -17.48
C ALA A 376 -14.07 21.36 -18.88
N MET A 377 -14.46 22.42 -19.59
CA MET A 377 -13.94 22.75 -20.93
C MET A 377 -12.43 23.08 -20.93
N ARG A 378 -11.87 23.50 -19.81
CA ARG A 378 -10.42 23.77 -19.66
C ARG A 378 -9.63 22.51 -19.39
N GLN A 379 -10.25 21.51 -18.82
CA GLN A 379 -9.57 20.26 -18.47
C GLN A 379 -9.34 19.42 -19.73
N LYS A 380 -8.07 19.18 -20.05
CA LYS A 380 -7.67 18.26 -21.10
C LYS A 380 -7.38 16.89 -20.51
N CYS A 381 -8.26 15.94 -20.72
CA CYS A 381 -8.00 14.55 -20.39
C CYS A 381 -7.13 13.93 -21.49
N THR A 382 -5.82 14.06 -21.39
CA THR A 382 -4.87 13.71 -22.48
C THR A 382 -4.58 12.21 -22.59
N GLY A 383 -5.21 11.35 -21.79
CA GLY A 383 -4.97 9.89 -21.79
C GLY A 383 -3.55 9.48 -21.35
N ARG A 384 -2.62 10.42 -21.22
CA ARG A 384 -1.25 10.18 -20.72
C ARG A 384 -1.19 10.31 -19.20
N PHE A 385 -1.95 9.51 -18.54
CA PHE A 385 -1.94 9.39 -17.10
C PHE A 385 -0.69 8.63 -16.65
N ASN A 386 0.11 9.24 -15.78
CA ASN A 386 1.29 8.57 -15.23
C ASN A 386 0.86 7.59 -14.10
N ARG A 387 0.73 6.32 -14.46
CA ARG A 387 0.32 5.24 -13.55
C ARG A 387 1.45 4.71 -12.68
N PHE A 388 2.53 5.45 -12.55
CA PHE A 388 3.72 5.00 -11.84
C PHE A 388 4.17 6.01 -10.78
N ARG A 389 4.85 5.47 -9.79
CA ARG A 389 5.57 6.21 -8.76
C ARG A 389 7.03 5.75 -8.81
N ALA A 390 7.95 6.67 -9.16
CA ALA A 390 9.38 6.36 -9.17
C ALA A 390 9.91 6.30 -7.73
N ILE A 391 10.83 5.39 -7.47
CA ILE A 391 11.62 5.34 -6.23
C ILE A 391 12.80 6.29 -6.42
N LYS A 392 12.85 7.40 -5.65
CA LYS A 392 13.86 8.46 -5.77
C LYS A 392 15.08 8.23 -4.90
N ALA A 393 14.87 7.70 -3.69
CA ALA A 393 15.93 7.44 -2.74
C ALA A 393 15.64 6.17 -1.95
N VAL A 394 16.68 5.45 -1.60
CA VAL A 394 16.69 4.35 -0.64
C VAL A 394 17.89 4.60 0.25
N ARG A 395 17.66 4.98 1.49
CA ARG A 395 18.70 5.40 2.43
C ARG A 395 18.71 4.47 3.63
N PRO A 396 19.88 3.93 4.04
CA PRO A 396 19.95 3.16 5.27
C PRO A 396 19.57 4.05 6.46
N VAL A 397 18.79 3.49 7.37
CA VAL A 397 18.38 4.13 8.63
C VAL A 397 18.68 3.20 9.80
N PRO A 398 18.78 3.72 11.04
CA PRO A 398 18.86 2.86 12.21
C PRO A 398 17.75 1.82 12.22
N SER A 399 18.06 0.60 12.69
CA SER A 399 17.08 -0.47 12.80
C SER A 399 15.89 -0.02 13.63
N VAL A 400 14.70 -0.21 13.09
CA VAL A 400 13.43 0.04 13.78
C VAL A 400 12.67 -1.28 13.94
N PRO A 401 11.73 -1.36 14.90
CA PRO A 401 10.84 -2.51 14.99
C PRO A 401 10.06 -2.68 13.69
N VAL A 402 10.10 -3.89 13.11
CA VAL A 402 9.43 -4.22 11.85
C VAL A 402 8.60 -5.48 12.01
N ARG A 403 7.53 -5.59 11.23
CA ARG A 403 6.71 -6.81 11.13
C ARG A 403 6.11 -6.95 9.74
N CYS A 404 5.56 -8.12 9.48
CA CYS A 404 4.82 -8.40 8.25
C CYS A 404 3.43 -8.93 8.55
N ILE A 405 2.56 -8.82 7.55
CA ILE A 405 1.23 -9.43 7.53
C ILE A 405 1.09 -10.36 6.33
N GLU A 406 0.25 -11.37 6.44
CA GLU A 406 -0.27 -12.16 5.30
C GLU A 406 -1.72 -11.79 5.06
N ILE A 407 -2.10 -11.57 3.80
CA ILE A 407 -3.46 -11.23 3.42
C ILE A 407 -4.14 -12.36 2.64
N ASP A 408 -5.48 -12.40 2.69
CA ASP A 408 -6.27 -13.37 1.93
C ASP A 408 -6.57 -12.87 0.51
N HIS A 409 -5.51 -12.70 -0.29
CA HIS A 409 -5.61 -12.29 -1.68
C HIS A 409 -4.53 -12.96 -2.54
N PRO A 410 -4.87 -13.44 -3.77
CA PRO A 410 -3.93 -14.16 -4.62
C PRO A 410 -2.69 -13.37 -5.03
N SER A 411 -2.81 -12.04 -5.17
CA SER A 411 -1.67 -11.18 -5.52
C SER A 411 -0.64 -11.07 -4.41
N GLY A 412 -1.02 -11.32 -3.15
CA GLY A 412 -0.18 -11.03 -2.00
C GLY A 412 0.17 -9.55 -1.84
N MET A 413 -0.54 -8.64 -2.51
CA MET A 413 -0.26 -7.21 -2.50
C MET A 413 -1.31 -6.45 -1.69
N TYR A 414 -0.89 -5.57 -0.77
CA TYR A 414 -1.76 -4.69 0.00
C TYR A 414 -1.26 -3.25 0.00
N LEU A 415 -2.12 -2.33 0.42
CA LEU A 415 -1.83 -0.90 0.37
C LEU A 415 -1.30 -0.39 1.71
N VAL A 416 -0.25 0.44 1.66
CA VAL A 416 0.37 1.07 2.83
C VAL A 416 0.69 2.54 2.56
N GLY A 417 0.94 3.28 3.64
CA GLY A 417 1.27 4.70 3.58
C GLY A 417 0.08 5.58 3.17
N ARG A 418 0.15 6.86 3.50
CA ARG A 418 -0.91 7.83 3.20
C ARG A 418 -1.18 8.00 1.69
N SER A 419 -0.26 7.54 0.85
CA SER A 419 -0.38 7.56 -0.62
C SER A 419 -0.87 6.25 -1.23
N PHE A 420 -1.35 5.29 -0.44
CA PHE A 420 -1.89 3.99 -0.90
C PHE A 420 -0.90 3.24 -1.80
N ILE A 421 0.32 3.02 -1.30
CA ILE A 421 1.40 2.39 -2.04
C ILE A 421 1.22 0.87 -1.98
N PRO A 422 1.13 0.16 -3.13
CA PRO A 422 1.11 -1.28 -3.14
C PRO A 422 2.45 -1.87 -2.68
N THR A 423 2.39 -2.81 -1.76
CA THR A 423 3.53 -3.56 -1.27
C THR A 423 3.21 -5.04 -1.15
N HIS A 424 4.23 -5.88 -1.14
CA HIS A 424 4.04 -7.32 -1.07
C HIS A 424 3.96 -7.81 0.38
N ASN A 425 3.03 -8.74 0.66
CA ASN A 425 3.03 -9.45 1.93
C ASN A 425 4.18 -10.47 1.98
N SER A 426 4.53 -10.95 3.17
CA SER A 426 5.35 -12.17 3.26
C SER A 426 4.48 -13.38 3.03
N SER A 427 4.99 -14.36 2.29
CA SER A 427 4.51 -15.73 2.43
C SER A 427 5.03 -16.21 3.78
N LEU A 428 4.24 -16.09 4.82
CA LEU A 428 4.57 -16.72 6.10
C LEU A 428 4.56 -18.21 5.85
N GLY A 429 5.73 -18.82 5.85
CA GLY A 429 5.86 -20.26 5.74
C GLY A 429 4.91 -20.87 6.76
N ARG A 430 4.02 -21.76 6.32
CA ARG A 430 2.83 -22.29 7.00
C ARG A 430 3.13 -23.02 8.32
N LEU A 431 3.89 -22.42 9.20
CA LEU A 431 4.00 -22.80 10.59
C LEU A 431 2.81 -22.14 11.31
N GLY A 432 1.92 -22.94 11.84
CA GLY A 432 0.70 -22.47 12.47
C GLY A 432 0.98 -21.41 13.51
N SER A 433 0.50 -20.18 13.28
CA SER A 433 0.42 -19.17 14.32
C SER A 433 -0.76 -19.49 15.23
N ALA A 434 -0.52 -19.53 16.52
CA ALA A 434 -1.55 -19.66 17.52
C ALA A 434 -2.14 -18.27 17.81
N ASP A 435 -3.47 -18.16 17.82
CA ASP A 435 -4.15 -16.96 18.29
C ASP A 435 -4.02 -16.85 19.83
N PRO A 436 -3.29 -15.84 20.34
CA PRO A 436 -3.07 -15.73 21.79
C PRO A 436 -4.34 -15.42 22.59
N GLN A 437 -5.41 -14.95 21.96
CA GLN A 437 -6.61 -14.48 22.65
C GLN A 437 -7.73 -15.52 22.82
N HIS A 438 -7.74 -16.59 22.02
CA HIS A 438 -8.87 -17.53 22.01
C HIS A 438 -8.51 -18.99 22.21
N GLY A 439 -7.25 -19.37 22.43
CA GLY A 439 -6.84 -20.77 22.62
C GLY A 439 -7.27 -21.71 21.48
N ARG A 440 -7.64 -21.15 20.33
CA ARG A 440 -8.03 -21.93 19.15
C ARG A 440 -6.87 -21.99 18.17
N VAL A 441 -6.26 -23.15 18.10
CA VAL A 441 -5.30 -23.48 17.05
C VAL A 441 -6.06 -23.59 15.73
N HIS A 442 -5.64 -22.81 14.74
CA HIS A 442 -6.16 -22.98 13.38
C HIS A 442 -5.76 -24.37 12.87
N ARG A 443 -6.75 -25.25 12.71
CA ARG A 443 -6.56 -26.55 12.06
C ARG A 443 -6.27 -26.28 10.58
N ARG A 444 -5.00 -26.23 10.19
CA ARG A 444 -4.62 -26.26 8.78
C ARG A 444 -4.61 -27.71 8.29
N ARG A 445 -5.57 -28.05 7.47
CA ARG A 445 -5.55 -29.33 6.73
C ARG A 445 -4.44 -29.27 5.69
N PHE A 446 -3.42 -30.06 5.86
CA PHE A 446 -2.46 -30.34 4.79
C PHE A 446 -3.18 -31.12 3.70
N ARG A 447 -3.73 -30.45 2.69
CA ARG A 447 -4.21 -31.12 1.48
C ARG A 447 -3.01 -31.37 0.58
N ARG A 448 -2.57 -32.61 0.49
CA ARG A 448 -1.73 -33.04 -0.63
C ARG A 448 -2.46 -32.73 -1.93
N ALA A 449 -1.75 -32.16 -2.89
CA ALA A 449 -2.22 -31.94 -4.25
C ALA A 449 -2.40 -33.29 -4.98
N ARG A 450 -3.46 -34.05 -4.64
CA ARG A 450 -3.88 -35.25 -5.40
C ARG A 450 -5.08 -34.99 -6.33
N HIS A 451 -5.48 -33.75 -6.57
CA HIS A 451 -6.69 -33.47 -7.38
C HIS A 451 -6.42 -33.00 -8.82
N ALA A 452 -5.19 -33.08 -9.33
CA ALA A 452 -4.95 -32.78 -10.75
C ALA A 452 -5.05 -33.98 -11.70
N ARG A 453 -5.28 -35.22 -11.22
CA ARG A 453 -5.39 -36.41 -12.10
C ARG A 453 -6.76 -37.11 -12.13
N ALA A 454 -7.78 -36.60 -11.46
CA ALA A 454 -9.08 -37.28 -11.38
C ALA A 454 -10.20 -36.67 -12.23
N ARG A 455 -9.92 -35.68 -13.11
CA ARG A 455 -10.93 -35.08 -14.00
C ARG A 455 -10.75 -35.38 -15.49
N GLN A 456 -9.94 -36.38 -15.85
CA GLN A 456 -9.84 -36.84 -17.25
C GLN A 456 -10.28 -38.30 -17.39
N ARG A 457 -11.44 -38.65 -16.89
CA ARG A 457 -12.17 -39.87 -17.34
C ARG A 457 -13.62 -39.74 -16.92
N ARG A 458 -14.47 -39.31 -17.86
CA ARG A 458 -15.84 -39.74 -18.15
C ARG A 458 -16.51 -38.74 -19.10
N GLN A 459 -16.37 -39.00 -20.39
CA GLN A 459 -17.43 -38.74 -21.36
C GLN A 459 -17.81 -40.08 -21.95
N PRO A 460 -19.10 -40.38 -22.09
CA PRO A 460 -19.57 -41.57 -22.76
C PRO A 460 -19.52 -41.42 -24.29
N PRO A 461 -19.52 -42.51 -25.03
CA PRO A 461 -19.37 -42.49 -26.47
C PRO A 461 -20.73 -42.37 -27.16
N ASP A 462 -20.81 -41.56 -28.22
CA ASP A 462 -21.77 -41.80 -29.31
C ASP A 462 -21.32 -41.19 -30.64
N HIS A 463 -21.11 -42.14 -31.55
CA HIS A 463 -21.43 -42.22 -32.98
C HIS A 463 -21.22 -41.00 -33.92
N HIS A 464 -20.30 -41.06 -34.81
CA HIS A 464 -20.41 -41.38 -36.26
C HIS A 464 -19.12 -40.95 -36.99
N LEU A 465 -18.53 -41.96 -37.65
CA LEU A 465 -17.63 -41.86 -38.81
C LEU A 465 -18.51 -41.66 -40.07
N PRO A 466 -18.00 -41.27 -41.28
CA PRO A 466 -16.65 -41.50 -41.80
C PRO A 466 -16.09 -40.40 -42.77
N THR A 467 -14.90 -40.70 -43.25
CA THR A 467 -14.26 -40.59 -44.58
C THR A 467 -13.31 -39.45 -44.83
N ASP A 468 -12.13 -39.90 -44.97
CA ASP A 468 -11.14 -39.93 -46.04
C ASP A 468 -10.43 -38.65 -46.50
N GLU A 469 -9.17 -38.91 -46.67
CA GLU A 469 -8.17 -38.46 -47.65
C GLU A 469 -7.19 -37.32 -47.28
N ASP A 470 -6.03 -37.83 -47.00
CA ASP A 470 -4.79 -37.65 -47.79
C ASP A 470 -3.91 -36.44 -47.56
N ARG A 471 -2.70 -36.74 -47.24
CA ARG A 471 -1.36 -36.30 -47.65
C ARG A 471 -0.43 -35.87 -46.52
N SER A 472 0.37 -36.77 -46.10
CA SER A 472 1.81 -36.99 -46.43
C SER A 472 2.75 -35.80 -46.31
N ALA A 473 3.83 -36.12 -45.59
CA ALA A 473 5.22 -35.67 -45.67
C ALA A 473 5.61 -34.58 -44.65
N GLN A 474 6.59 -34.73 -43.86
CA GLN A 474 7.92 -35.20 -43.87
C GLN A 474 8.57 -34.89 -42.52
N LEU A 475 9.26 -35.87 -42.01
CA LEU A 475 10.23 -35.81 -40.92
C LEU A 475 11.37 -34.84 -41.23
N HIS A 476 11.81 -34.09 -40.23
CA HIS A 476 13.23 -33.83 -40.04
C HIS A 476 13.54 -33.85 -38.56
N ASP A 477 14.33 -34.83 -38.19
CA ASP A 477 15.15 -34.90 -37.00
C ASP A 477 16.17 -33.75 -37.02
N ASP A 478 16.37 -33.11 -35.91
CA ASP A 478 17.69 -32.58 -35.52
C ASP A 478 17.80 -32.56 -33.99
N ASP A 479 18.55 -33.53 -33.52
CA ASP A 479 19.14 -33.62 -32.21
C ASP A 479 20.13 -32.47 -31.99
N ASP A 480 19.99 -31.69 -30.90
CA ASP A 480 21.12 -31.02 -30.30
C ASP A 480 20.95 -30.92 -28.77
N PRO A 481 21.72 -31.69 -27.98
CA PRO A 481 21.75 -31.59 -26.54
C PRO A 481 22.83 -30.58 -26.11
N GLY A 482 22.49 -29.38 -25.71
CA GLY A 482 23.49 -28.53 -25.09
C GLY A 482 23.22 -27.04 -25.06
N ARG A 483 22.30 -26.60 -24.20
CA ARG A 483 22.38 -25.24 -23.65
C ARG A 483 22.07 -25.23 -22.16
N ALA A 484 23.11 -25.44 -21.39
CA ALA A 484 23.16 -25.04 -20.00
C ALA A 484 22.92 -23.53 -19.91
N ALA A 485 21.87 -23.13 -19.21
CA ALA A 485 21.64 -21.73 -18.86
C ALA A 485 22.75 -21.26 -17.91
N VAL A 486 23.65 -20.46 -18.43
CA VAL A 486 24.72 -19.80 -17.67
C VAL A 486 24.06 -18.72 -16.82
N TRP A 487 24.06 -18.93 -15.51
CA TRP A 487 23.77 -17.92 -14.51
C TRP A 487 24.98 -16.97 -14.40
N SER A 488 24.97 -15.85 -15.10
CA SER A 488 25.92 -14.75 -14.91
C SER A 488 25.27 -13.68 -14.03
N GLY A 489 25.69 -13.60 -12.77
CA GLY A 489 25.25 -12.47 -11.93
C GLY A 489 25.40 -12.62 -10.43
N CYS A 490 26.30 -13.46 -9.90
CA CYS A 490 26.69 -13.36 -8.49
C CYS A 490 27.99 -12.57 -8.37
N ARG A 491 27.94 -11.33 -7.86
CA ARG A 491 29.12 -10.61 -7.38
C ARG A 491 29.50 -11.15 -6.00
N ARG A 492 30.79 -11.47 -5.85
CA ARG A 492 31.43 -11.77 -4.55
C ARG A 492 31.24 -10.59 -3.62
N PHE A 493 30.68 -10.82 -2.45
CA PHE A 493 30.86 -9.96 -1.29
C PHE A 493 32.06 -10.48 -0.52
N GLU A 494 33.13 -9.67 -0.46
CA GLU A 494 34.22 -9.90 0.46
C GLU A 494 33.79 -9.60 1.88
N VAL A 495 33.96 -10.59 2.76
CA VAL A 495 33.78 -10.45 4.20
C VAL A 495 35.04 -9.78 4.75
N PRO A 496 34.95 -8.65 5.49
CA PRO A 496 36.09 -8.09 6.18
C PRO A 496 36.59 -9.06 7.27
N GLY A 497 37.84 -9.47 7.20
CA GLY A 497 38.49 -10.26 8.25
C GLY A 497 38.68 -9.46 9.55
N PRO A 498 38.89 -10.13 10.70
CA PRO A 498 39.00 -9.48 11.99
C PRO A 498 40.25 -8.58 12.05
N ALA A 499 40.06 -7.35 12.54
CA ALA A 499 41.09 -6.38 12.78
C ALA A 499 42.10 -6.89 13.82
N ARG A 500 43.39 -6.77 13.51
CA ARG A 500 44.50 -6.95 14.49
C ARG A 500 44.58 -5.69 15.35
N PRO A 501 44.87 -5.81 16.66
CA PRO A 501 45.18 -4.67 17.51
C PRO A 501 46.68 -4.30 17.36
N ASP A 502 46.97 -3.03 17.65
CA ASP A 502 48.26 -2.37 17.83
C ASP A 502 48.75 -1.46 16.71
N ALA A 503 48.54 -0.15 16.94
CA ALA A 503 49.54 0.90 16.76
C ALA A 503 49.03 2.23 17.34
N GLU A 504 49.85 2.81 18.21
CA GLU A 504 49.66 4.06 18.93
C GLU A 504 49.49 5.32 18.06
N PRO A 505 48.91 6.42 18.58
CA PRO A 505 48.61 7.61 17.80
C PRO A 505 49.79 8.60 17.83
N LEU A 506 50.26 9.00 16.66
CA LEU A 506 51.07 10.20 16.47
C LEU A 506 50.18 11.44 16.37
N LEU A 507 50.31 12.31 17.39
CA LEU A 507 49.84 13.68 17.43
C LEU A 507 50.37 14.48 16.23
N ARG A 508 49.50 15.05 15.41
CA ARG A 508 49.81 16.18 14.52
C ARG A 508 48.82 17.32 14.77
N GLU A 509 49.49 18.47 15.04
CA GLU A 509 48.93 19.77 15.38
C GLU A 509 47.95 20.33 14.31
N LEU A 510 46.90 20.95 14.76
CA LEU A 510 45.95 21.74 13.95
C LEU A 510 46.45 23.20 13.84
N PRO A 511 46.36 23.84 12.67
CA PRO A 511 46.62 25.30 12.56
C PRO A 511 45.41 26.12 12.95
N ARG A 512 45.66 27.24 13.68
CA ARG A 512 44.71 28.22 14.18
C ARG A 512 44.08 29.03 13.05
N PRO A 513 42.81 29.48 13.17
CA PRO A 513 42.17 30.32 12.16
C PRO A 513 42.63 31.80 12.25
N ALA A 514 42.89 32.41 11.09
CA ALA A 514 43.23 33.80 10.91
C ALA A 514 42.07 34.74 11.19
N ARG A 515 42.31 35.76 12.03
CA ARG A 515 41.45 36.91 12.27
C ARG A 515 41.33 37.76 10.99
N ARG A 516 40.12 38.02 10.49
CA ARG A 516 39.85 39.09 9.52
C ARG A 516 39.43 40.36 10.26
N ARG A 517 40.16 41.41 9.96
CA ARG A 517 39.94 42.83 10.39
C ARG A 517 38.70 43.39 9.70
N ALA A 518 37.88 44.08 10.47
CA ALA A 518 36.87 44.99 9.99
C ALA A 518 37.53 46.24 9.36
N SER A 519 37.03 46.68 8.20
CA SER A 519 37.26 48.01 7.68
C SER A 519 35.90 48.65 7.39
N HIS A 520 35.60 49.71 8.15
CA HIS A 520 34.62 50.72 7.83
C HIS A 520 34.99 51.43 6.52
N ARG A 521 34.03 51.70 5.65
CA ARG A 521 33.90 53.01 4.97
C ARG A 521 32.50 53.20 4.40
N ASN A 522 31.97 54.34 4.82
CA ASN A 522 30.86 55.15 4.31
C ASN A 522 30.71 55.21 2.78
N ARG A 523 29.55 55.05 2.26
CA ARG A 523 28.65 56.04 1.64
C ARG A 523 27.35 55.40 1.25
#